data_4aeef71f09195a16ca8aaadab83c6f33
#
_entry.id   4aeef71f09195a16ca8aaadab83c6f33
#
_cell.length_a   1.000
_cell.length_b   1.000
_cell.length_c   1.000
_cell.angle_alpha   90.00
_cell.angle_beta   90.00
_cell.angle_gamma   90.00
#
_symmetry.space_group_name_H-M   'P 1'
#
loop_
_entity.id
_entity.type
_entity.pdbx_description
1 polymer ?
#
loop_
_entity_poly.entity_id
_entity_poly.type
_entity_poly.pdbx_seq_one_letter_code
_entity_poly.pdbx_strand_id
1 'polypeptide(L)'
;MQRAFDKLNYREQTLLEKRLAICMTCGHVGSWKDRPTFEELAVMFEGSTASGAERAYRRAVDKLTELLVAEGAIHAVRLKQKSKTKRKKKIATAIYEYQADCDGEWGELSLNFEAKTAAIIRLADWDTIKSNKYAKAAISYLLYCKNENCPKDIVIPFEY
;
A
#
# COMPACT_ATOMS: atom_id res chain seq x y z
N MET A 1 12.69 -12.32 -4.12
CA MET A 1 12.20 -11.88 -2.79
C MET A 1 13.33 -11.69 -1.78
N GLN A 2 14.22 -12.68 -1.54
CA GLN A 2 15.33 -12.55 -0.56
C GLN A 2 16.19 -11.30 -0.81
N ARG A 3 16.62 -11.05 -2.06
CA ARG A 3 17.46 -9.88 -2.41
C ARG A 3 16.81 -8.55 -2.06
N ALA A 4 15.50 -8.41 -2.27
CA ALA A 4 14.75 -7.21 -1.91
C ALA A 4 14.65 -7.05 -0.39
N PHE A 5 14.41 -8.15 0.32
CA PHE A 5 14.35 -8.17 1.78
C PHE A 5 15.70 -7.79 2.43
N ASP A 6 16.83 -8.27 1.88
CA ASP A 6 18.17 -7.98 2.38
C ASP A 6 18.56 -6.48 2.26
N LYS A 7 17.85 -5.73 1.41
CA LYS A 7 18.03 -4.26 1.27
C LYS A 7 17.29 -3.45 2.35
N LEU A 8 16.44 -4.10 3.13
CA LEU A 8 15.78 -3.46 4.28
C LEU A 8 16.76 -3.38 5.46
N ASN A 9 16.58 -2.39 6.33
CA ASN A 9 17.36 -2.35 7.57
C ASN A 9 16.85 -3.43 8.56
N TYR A 10 17.67 -3.76 9.56
CA TYR A 10 17.37 -4.80 10.55
C TYR A 10 16.01 -4.61 11.24
N ARG A 11 15.64 -3.37 11.59
CA ARG A 11 14.35 -3.08 12.22
C ARG A 11 13.16 -3.34 11.29
N GLU A 12 13.29 -2.97 10.02
CA GLU A 12 12.28 -3.23 8.98
C GLU A 12 12.12 -4.74 8.74
N GLN A 13 13.24 -5.48 8.63
CA GLN A 13 13.24 -6.94 8.48
C GLN A 13 12.55 -7.61 9.67
N THR A 14 12.94 -7.27 10.90
CA THR A 14 12.37 -7.85 12.12
C THR A 14 10.86 -7.56 12.23
N LEU A 15 10.42 -6.34 11.92
CA LEU A 15 8.99 -5.99 11.92
C LEU A 15 8.19 -6.85 10.94
N LEU A 16 8.72 -7.04 9.74
CA LEU A 16 8.05 -7.84 8.70
C LEU A 16 8.01 -9.32 9.10
N GLU A 17 9.13 -9.91 9.49
CA GLU A 17 9.20 -11.32 9.88
C GLU A 17 8.26 -11.63 11.05
N LYS A 18 8.31 -10.82 12.10
CA LYS A 18 7.46 -11.01 13.28
C LYS A 18 5.98 -10.83 12.93
N ARG A 19 5.61 -9.75 12.25
CA ARG A 19 4.21 -9.45 11.94
C ARG A 19 3.59 -10.39 10.91
N LEU A 20 4.38 -10.91 9.98
CA LEU A 20 3.95 -11.90 8.99
C LEU A 20 4.06 -13.33 9.51
N ALA A 21 4.76 -13.56 10.62
CA ALA A 21 5.13 -14.87 11.14
C ALA A 21 5.88 -15.71 10.08
N ILE A 22 6.81 -15.08 9.36
CA ILE A 22 7.60 -15.71 8.31
C ILE A 22 9.07 -15.52 8.64
N CYS A 23 9.83 -16.62 8.67
CA CYS A 23 11.28 -16.53 8.70
C CYS A 23 11.80 -16.44 7.27
N MET A 24 12.35 -15.29 6.90
CA MET A 24 12.85 -15.08 5.53
C MET A 24 14.10 -15.91 5.22
N THR A 25 14.85 -16.34 6.25
CA THR A 25 16.06 -17.14 6.06
C THR A 25 15.76 -18.61 5.71
N CYS A 26 14.77 -19.22 6.38
CA CYS A 26 14.45 -20.65 6.19
C CYS A 26 13.09 -20.88 5.51
N GLY A 27 12.34 -19.83 5.22
CA GLY A 27 11.01 -19.91 4.60
C GLY A 27 9.91 -20.48 5.52
N HIS A 28 10.21 -20.70 6.82
CA HIS A 28 9.21 -21.20 7.74
C HIS A 28 8.07 -20.19 7.92
N VAL A 29 6.83 -20.64 7.80
CA VAL A 29 5.63 -19.84 8.01
C VAL A 29 4.97 -20.32 9.31
N GLY A 30 4.96 -19.46 10.32
CA GLY A 30 4.28 -19.71 11.59
C GLY A 30 2.76 -19.53 11.49
N SER A 31 2.06 -19.87 12.57
CA SER A 31 0.63 -19.67 12.65
C SER A 31 0.28 -18.17 12.69
N TRP A 32 -0.83 -17.81 12.04
CA TRP A 32 -1.37 -16.44 12.15
C TRP A 32 -1.72 -16.05 13.59
N LYS A 33 -2.00 -17.01 14.46
CA LYS A 33 -2.28 -16.81 15.90
C LYS A 33 -1.05 -16.38 16.68
N ASP A 34 0.14 -16.70 16.18
CA ASP A 34 1.42 -16.37 16.82
C ASP A 34 1.95 -14.99 16.39
N ARG A 35 1.17 -14.24 15.59
CA ARG A 35 1.54 -12.91 15.13
C ARG A 35 1.39 -11.91 16.27
N PRO A 36 2.47 -11.24 16.68
CA PRO A 36 2.41 -10.24 17.74
C PRO A 36 1.51 -9.07 17.33
N THR A 37 0.81 -8.52 18.30
CA THR A 37 0.07 -7.24 18.15
C THR A 37 1.05 -6.07 17.97
N PHE A 38 0.55 -4.91 17.57
CA PHE A 38 1.42 -3.72 17.48
C PHE A 38 1.86 -3.19 18.85
N GLU A 39 1.11 -3.47 19.91
CA GLU A 39 1.49 -3.22 21.29
C GLU A 39 2.71 -4.06 21.69
N GLU A 40 2.67 -5.36 21.42
CA GLU A 40 3.79 -6.27 21.67
C GLU A 40 5.02 -5.91 20.84
N LEU A 41 4.83 -5.56 19.56
CA LEU A 41 5.93 -5.09 18.71
C LEU A 41 6.53 -3.77 19.23
N ALA A 42 5.69 -2.88 19.78
CA ALA A 42 6.17 -1.63 20.36
C ALA A 42 7.07 -1.87 21.59
N VAL A 43 6.75 -2.86 22.40
CA VAL A 43 7.59 -3.27 23.56
C VAL A 43 8.93 -3.82 23.07
N MET A 44 8.95 -4.61 21.98
CA MET A 44 10.20 -5.15 21.40
C MET A 44 11.14 -4.05 20.88
N PHE A 45 10.58 -2.90 20.49
CA PHE A 45 11.34 -1.75 19.98
C PHE A 45 11.24 -0.60 20.96
N GLU A 46 12.12 -0.57 21.95
CA GLU A 46 12.19 0.42 23.03
C GLU A 46 11.86 1.84 22.56
N GLY A 47 11.03 2.54 23.32
CA GLY A 47 10.61 3.91 23.02
C GLY A 47 9.55 4.03 21.91
N SER A 48 9.03 2.93 21.39
CA SER A 48 7.98 2.93 20.38
C SER A 48 6.58 2.87 21.03
N THR A 49 5.59 3.46 20.34
CA THR A 49 4.16 3.26 20.65
C THR A 49 3.55 2.27 19.67
N ALA A 50 2.41 1.64 20.01
CA ALA A 50 1.69 0.77 19.08
C ALA A 50 1.44 1.44 17.71
N SER A 51 0.97 2.68 17.72
CA SER A 51 0.79 3.50 16.50
C SER A 51 2.12 3.79 15.77
N GLY A 52 3.23 3.91 16.51
CA GLY A 52 4.57 4.05 15.95
C GLY A 52 5.04 2.76 15.27
N ALA A 53 4.82 1.62 15.91
CA ALA A 53 5.14 0.31 15.36
C ALA A 53 4.31 0.00 14.10
N GLU A 54 3.01 0.31 14.12
CA GLU A 54 2.14 0.16 12.95
C GLU A 54 2.61 1.01 11.76
N ARG A 55 2.93 2.29 12.00
CA ARG A 55 3.47 3.17 10.94
C ARG A 55 4.81 2.70 10.40
N ALA A 56 5.68 2.18 11.27
CA ALA A 56 6.97 1.62 10.85
C ALA A 56 6.78 0.34 10.02
N TYR A 57 5.86 -0.54 10.43
CA TYR A 57 5.49 -1.73 9.66
C TYR A 57 4.96 -1.38 8.26
N ARG A 58 3.99 -0.46 8.17
CA ARG A 58 3.45 -0.01 6.86
C ARG A 58 4.55 0.51 5.94
N ARG A 59 5.47 1.36 6.46
CA ARG A 59 6.62 1.86 5.67
C ARG A 59 7.56 0.74 5.21
N ALA A 60 7.77 -0.28 6.06
CA ALA A 60 8.59 -1.43 5.68
C ALA A 60 7.92 -2.26 4.57
N VAL A 61 6.59 -2.44 4.62
CA VAL A 61 5.81 -3.08 3.54
C VAL A 61 5.91 -2.29 2.25
N ASP A 62 5.67 -0.97 2.29
CA ASP A 62 5.74 -0.11 1.10
C ASP A 62 7.14 -0.19 0.46
N LYS A 63 8.20 -0.07 1.27
CA LYS A 63 9.58 -0.16 0.80
C LYS A 63 9.92 -1.53 0.21
N LEU A 64 9.49 -2.62 0.85
CA LEU A 64 9.67 -3.97 0.29
C LEU A 64 8.93 -4.11 -1.05
N THR A 65 7.71 -3.59 -1.15
CA THR A 65 6.93 -3.60 -2.39
C THR A 65 7.65 -2.85 -3.50
N GLU A 66 8.16 -1.63 -3.23
CA GLU A 66 8.94 -0.85 -4.20
C GLU A 66 10.20 -1.62 -4.67
N LEU A 67 10.91 -2.28 -3.75
CA LEU A 67 12.07 -3.09 -4.09
C LEU A 67 11.72 -4.31 -4.95
N LEU A 68 10.59 -4.99 -4.67
CA LEU A 68 10.11 -6.11 -5.46
C LEU A 68 9.65 -5.68 -6.86
N VAL A 69 9.02 -4.51 -6.98
CA VAL A 69 8.67 -3.91 -8.27
C VAL A 69 9.94 -3.59 -9.07
N ALA A 70 10.94 -2.97 -8.45
CA ALA A 70 12.22 -2.64 -9.10
C ALA A 70 12.98 -3.90 -9.56
N GLU A 71 12.77 -5.04 -8.89
CA GLU A 71 13.30 -6.35 -9.32
C GLU A 71 12.41 -7.05 -10.39
N GLY A 72 11.28 -6.46 -10.77
CA GLY A 72 10.31 -7.06 -11.70
C GLY A 72 9.58 -8.27 -11.13
N ALA A 73 9.60 -8.46 -9.80
CA ALA A 73 9.01 -9.62 -9.15
C ALA A 73 7.48 -9.49 -8.97
N ILE A 74 6.98 -8.27 -8.86
CA ILE A 74 5.55 -7.96 -8.72
C ILE A 74 5.21 -6.68 -9.46
N HIS A 75 3.91 -6.44 -9.66
CA HIS A 75 3.38 -5.15 -10.06
C HIS A 75 2.77 -4.41 -8.87
N ALA A 76 2.84 -3.10 -8.86
CA ALA A 76 2.21 -2.29 -7.84
C ALA A 76 1.69 -0.96 -8.39
N VAL A 77 0.72 -0.38 -7.69
CA VAL A 77 0.26 0.98 -7.93
C VAL A 77 0.42 1.81 -6.67
N ARG A 78 1.08 2.96 -6.78
CA ARG A 78 1.17 3.94 -5.70
C ARG A 78 0.02 4.92 -5.81
N LEU A 79 -0.68 5.16 -4.72
CA LEU A 79 -1.81 6.06 -4.63
C LEU A 79 -1.50 7.23 -3.69
N LYS A 80 -1.85 8.43 -4.11
CA LYS A 80 -1.73 9.64 -3.29
C LYS A 80 -3.00 10.47 -3.35
N GLN A 81 -3.57 10.77 -2.19
CA GLN A 81 -4.74 11.63 -2.12
C GLN A 81 -4.37 13.09 -2.38
N LYS A 82 -4.90 13.67 -3.45
CA LYS A 82 -4.69 15.07 -3.84
C LYS A 82 -5.69 16.01 -3.18
N SER A 83 -6.97 15.64 -3.26
CA SER A 83 -8.04 16.42 -2.65
C SER A 83 -9.22 15.55 -2.25
N LYS A 84 -10.08 16.08 -1.39
CA LYS A 84 -11.34 15.44 -0.97
C LYS A 84 -12.40 16.46 -0.63
N THR A 85 -13.63 16.18 -1.00
CA THR A 85 -14.82 16.92 -0.57
C THR A 85 -15.63 16.09 0.39
N LYS A 86 -15.97 16.64 1.55
CA LYS A 86 -16.81 15.98 2.57
C LYS A 86 -18.24 16.47 2.48
N ARG A 87 -19.20 15.56 2.61
CA ARG A 87 -20.63 15.86 2.75
C ARG A 87 -21.17 15.12 3.96
N LYS A 88 -21.84 15.85 4.90
CA LYS A 88 -22.38 15.28 6.13
C LYS A 88 -21.38 14.41 6.91
N LYS A 89 -20.14 14.88 7.12
CA LYS A 89 -19.01 14.19 7.76
C LYS A 89 -18.42 13.00 6.99
N LYS A 90 -18.97 12.61 5.83
CA LYS A 90 -18.41 11.55 4.96
C LYS A 90 -17.68 12.15 3.77
N ILE A 91 -16.70 11.44 3.23
CA ILE A 91 -16.03 11.83 2.01
C ILE A 91 -16.99 11.50 0.86
N ALA A 92 -17.50 12.56 0.17
CA ALA A 92 -18.39 12.39 -0.97
C ALA A 92 -17.59 12.16 -2.27
N THR A 93 -16.57 13.00 -2.49
CA THR A 93 -15.69 12.92 -3.66
C THR A 93 -14.23 13.06 -3.24
N ALA A 94 -13.33 12.45 -3.99
CA ALA A 94 -11.90 12.63 -3.80
C ALA A 94 -11.17 12.52 -5.14
N ILE A 95 -10.04 13.24 -5.24
CA ILE A 95 -9.11 13.13 -6.34
C ILE A 95 -7.86 12.44 -5.80
N TYR A 96 -7.41 11.42 -6.53
CA TYR A 96 -6.20 10.67 -6.27
C TYR A 96 -5.26 10.75 -7.46
N GLU A 97 -4.00 10.87 -7.17
CA GLU A 97 -2.93 10.59 -8.13
C GLU A 97 -2.51 9.12 -7.95
N TYR A 98 -2.18 8.46 -9.04
CA TYR A 98 -1.66 7.09 -9.04
C TYR A 98 -0.44 6.99 -9.95
N GLN A 99 0.49 6.14 -9.57
CA GLN A 99 1.73 5.89 -10.30
C GLN A 99 1.86 4.39 -10.55
N ALA A 100 2.10 4.02 -11.79
CA ALA A 100 2.28 2.63 -12.18
C ALA A 100 3.68 2.17 -11.78
N ASP A 101 3.76 0.98 -11.17
CA ASP A 101 5.01 0.36 -10.70
C ASP A 101 5.95 1.31 -9.92
N CYS A 102 5.34 2.29 -9.22
CA CYS A 102 6.04 3.31 -8.42
C CYS A 102 7.05 4.15 -9.23
N ASP A 103 6.91 4.22 -10.55
CA ASP A 103 7.79 4.93 -11.46
C ASP A 103 7.01 5.67 -12.56
N GLY A 104 7.66 6.61 -13.27
CA GLY A 104 7.08 7.36 -14.36
C GLY A 104 6.11 8.46 -13.94
N GLU A 105 5.40 9.00 -14.91
CA GLU A 105 4.43 10.07 -14.73
C GLU A 105 3.17 9.61 -13.98
N TRP A 106 2.68 10.46 -13.11
CA TRP A 106 1.46 10.22 -12.34
C TRP A 106 0.21 10.36 -13.20
N GLY A 107 -0.71 9.40 -13.09
CA GLY A 107 -2.09 9.52 -13.54
C GLY A 107 -2.98 10.18 -12.50
N GLU A 108 -4.21 10.51 -12.87
CA GLU A 108 -5.18 11.15 -11.98
C GLU A 108 -6.56 10.49 -12.11
N LEU A 109 -7.19 10.22 -10.95
CA LEU A 109 -8.50 9.59 -10.81
C LEU A 109 -9.42 10.50 -10.00
N SER A 110 -10.68 10.59 -10.41
CA SER A 110 -11.76 11.17 -9.62
C SER A 110 -12.70 10.06 -9.17
N LEU A 111 -13.04 10.03 -7.88
CA LEU A 111 -13.98 9.07 -7.32
C LEU A 111 -15.14 9.80 -6.66
N ASN A 112 -16.34 9.30 -6.92
CA ASN A 112 -17.55 9.66 -6.19
C ASN A 112 -17.98 8.47 -5.34
N PHE A 113 -17.74 8.54 -4.05
CA PHE A 113 -18.04 7.46 -3.13
C PHE A 113 -19.54 7.29 -2.85
N GLU A 114 -20.33 8.35 -2.96
CA GLU A 114 -21.79 8.27 -2.81
C GLU A 114 -22.42 7.52 -3.98
N ALA A 115 -22.01 7.88 -5.22
CA ALA A 115 -22.49 7.23 -6.44
C ALA A 115 -21.75 5.92 -6.76
N LYS A 116 -20.67 5.60 -6.06
CA LYS A 116 -19.77 4.47 -6.35
C LYS A 116 -19.26 4.48 -7.80
N THR A 117 -18.94 5.64 -8.31
CA THR A 117 -18.42 5.84 -9.66
C THR A 117 -17.00 6.39 -9.62
N ALA A 118 -16.24 6.06 -10.65
CA ALA A 118 -14.90 6.57 -10.83
C ALA A 118 -14.69 7.02 -12.27
N ALA A 119 -13.88 8.05 -12.45
CA ALA A 119 -13.44 8.52 -13.75
C ALA A 119 -11.92 8.67 -13.76
N ILE A 120 -11.31 8.23 -14.85
CA ILE A 120 -9.89 8.47 -15.11
C ILE A 120 -9.79 9.85 -15.76
N ILE A 121 -9.11 10.77 -15.09
CA ILE A 121 -8.88 12.13 -15.59
C ILE A 121 -7.65 12.13 -16.49
N ARG A 122 -6.58 11.46 -16.06
CA ARG A 122 -5.32 11.33 -16.80
C ARG A 122 -4.72 9.96 -16.53
N LEU A 123 -4.20 9.30 -17.57
CA LEU A 123 -3.49 8.04 -17.43
C LEU A 123 -2.08 8.29 -16.89
N ALA A 124 -1.61 7.37 -16.04
CA ALA A 124 -0.20 7.27 -15.68
C ALA A 124 0.59 6.67 -16.83
N ASP A 125 1.93 6.82 -16.81
CA ASP A 125 2.80 6.02 -17.66
C ASP A 125 2.50 4.54 -17.46
N TRP A 126 2.75 3.73 -18.49
CA TRP A 126 2.46 2.30 -18.56
C TRP A 126 0.96 1.93 -18.64
N ASP A 127 0.03 2.84 -18.31
CA ASP A 127 -1.38 2.68 -18.65
C ASP A 127 -1.68 3.18 -20.05
N THR A 128 -2.53 2.48 -20.76
CA THR A 128 -3.04 2.87 -22.07
C THR A 128 -4.57 2.91 -22.05
N ILE A 129 -5.19 3.56 -23.03
CA ILE A 129 -6.67 3.58 -23.16
C ILE A 129 -7.24 2.15 -23.25
N LYS A 130 -6.50 1.22 -23.85
CA LYS A 130 -6.92 -0.19 -24.00
C LYS A 130 -6.57 -1.05 -22.77
N SER A 131 -5.50 -0.72 -22.06
CA SER A 131 -5.02 -1.47 -20.91
C SER A 131 -4.74 -0.53 -19.74
N ASN A 132 -5.81 -0.04 -19.10
CA ASN A 132 -5.76 0.81 -17.92
C ASN A 132 -5.73 -0.01 -16.62
N LYS A 133 -4.85 -0.99 -16.56
CA LYS A 133 -4.78 -1.98 -15.47
C LYS A 133 -4.43 -1.36 -14.13
N TYR A 134 -3.49 -0.41 -14.09
CA TYR A 134 -3.09 0.28 -12.87
C TYR A 134 -4.21 1.19 -12.36
N ALA A 135 -4.86 1.95 -13.25
CA ALA A 135 -6.03 2.73 -12.89
C ALA A 135 -7.16 1.87 -12.34
N LYS A 136 -7.44 0.71 -12.94
CA LYS A 136 -8.47 -0.23 -12.45
C LYS A 136 -8.13 -0.80 -11.09
N ALA A 137 -6.89 -1.21 -10.86
CA ALA A 137 -6.43 -1.70 -9.56
C ALA A 137 -6.60 -0.61 -8.48
N ALA A 138 -6.18 0.62 -8.78
CA ALA A 138 -6.34 1.77 -7.91
C ALA A 138 -7.82 2.05 -7.57
N ILE A 139 -8.69 2.09 -8.57
CA ILE A 139 -10.13 2.31 -8.40
C ILE A 139 -10.75 1.21 -7.55
N SER A 140 -10.46 -0.07 -7.84
CA SER A 140 -11.00 -1.20 -7.11
C SER A 140 -10.65 -1.13 -5.63
N TYR A 141 -9.39 -0.84 -5.32
CA TYR A 141 -8.93 -0.66 -3.95
C TYR A 141 -9.64 0.49 -3.23
N LEU A 142 -9.69 1.67 -3.86
CA LEU A 142 -10.30 2.86 -3.27
C LEU A 142 -11.80 2.70 -3.03
N LEU A 143 -12.53 2.03 -3.93
CA LEU A 143 -13.94 1.70 -3.75
C LEU A 143 -14.16 0.67 -2.64
N TYR A 144 -13.21 -0.25 -2.45
CA TYR A 144 -13.26 -1.22 -1.34
C TYR A 144 -13.04 -0.55 0.02
N CYS A 145 -12.21 0.47 0.11
CA CYS A 145 -11.89 1.20 1.36
C CYS A 145 -13.07 1.94 2.03
N LYS A 146 -14.27 1.92 1.46
CA LYS A 146 -15.52 2.50 2.03
C LYS A 146 -15.32 3.85 2.72
N ASN A 147 -14.90 4.85 2.00
CA ASN A 147 -14.94 6.29 2.37
C ASN A 147 -14.20 6.77 3.62
N GLU A 148 -14.14 5.99 4.70
CA GLU A 148 -13.70 6.49 6.01
C GLU A 148 -12.21 6.28 6.28
N ASN A 149 -11.62 5.26 5.66
CA ASN A 149 -10.24 4.83 5.90
C ASN A 149 -9.37 4.77 4.64
N CYS A 150 -9.73 5.51 3.58
CA CYS A 150 -8.86 5.57 2.41
C CYS A 150 -7.52 6.22 2.81
N PRO A 151 -6.42 5.53 2.61
CA PRO A 151 -5.10 6.05 2.94
C PRO A 151 -4.78 7.29 2.11
N LYS A 152 -3.94 8.15 2.66
CA LYS A 152 -3.48 9.36 1.97
C LYS A 152 -2.34 9.09 1.02
N ASP A 153 -1.53 8.07 1.30
CA ASP A 153 -0.43 7.58 0.51
C ASP A 153 -0.26 6.09 0.80
N ILE A 154 -0.23 5.26 -0.23
CA ILE A 154 -0.10 3.80 -0.11
C ILE A 154 0.43 3.19 -1.40
N VAL A 155 1.18 2.10 -1.27
CA VAL A 155 1.57 1.24 -2.38
C VAL A 155 0.75 -0.06 -2.31
N ILE A 156 0.10 -0.41 -3.41
CA ILE A 156 -0.81 -1.56 -3.49
C ILE A 156 -0.24 -2.54 -4.50
N PRO A 157 0.24 -3.72 -4.07
CA PRO A 157 0.60 -4.79 -4.99
C PRO A 157 -0.67 -5.38 -5.63
N PHE A 158 -0.59 -5.80 -6.88
CA PHE A 158 -1.65 -6.53 -7.55
C PHE A 158 -1.09 -7.52 -8.58
N GLU A 159 -1.86 -8.55 -8.85
CA GLU A 159 -1.61 -9.54 -9.89
C GLU A 159 -2.56 -9.32 -11.08
N TYR A 160 -2.15 -9.81 -12.26
CA TYR A 160 -2.94 -9.75 -13.48
C TYR A 160 -3.85 -10.95 -13.62
#